data_5b21f54698cba59c3f5e136400bc1588
#
_entry.id   5b21f54698cba59c3f5e136400bc1588
#
_cell.length_a   1.000
_cell.length_b   1.000
_cell.length_c   1.000
_cell.angle_alpha   90.00
_cell.angle_beta   90.00
_cell.angle_gamma   90.00
#
_symmetry.space_group_name_H-M   'P 1'
#
loop_
_entity.id
_entity.type
_entity.pdbx_description
1 polymer ?
#
loop_
_entity_poly.entity_id
_entity_poly.type
_entity_poly.pdbx_seq_one_letter_code
_entity_poly.pdbx_strand_id
1 'polypeptide(L)'
;MLNLLTAERIKLLRSKKLWIVISILILLPIYQVVNSKISVNYGSDLVQAKDTVINGATGILMMEKNGFTILFVICAFISFFIGEEFQNGTIRNALSLGRSRTHYYLSKLVTASLLSLVGVIIMTILGVIGFSVVFGFGEVAGITNYLSYATKTFGTLYLLILANVSIYVMIGFLTKNIGISLVWSFLYTIMTAFVPPVFLQTEHFKHVTFWFSETFLNYSDFASPVDIARFPEMVLVSIITIMLSLGLGILFFNRTDIK
;
A
#
# COMPACT_ATOMS: atom_id res chain seq x y z
N MET A 1 -22.71 -12.31 1.28
CA MET A 1 -21.48 -11.46 1.38
C MET A 1 -21.49 -10.60 2.63
N LEU A 2 -22.56 -9.84 2.93
CA LEU A 2 -22.65 -8.96 4.11
C LEU A 2 -22.33 -9.66 5.45
N ASN A 3 -22.91 -10.83 5.70
CA ASN A 3 -22.66 -11.58 6.94
C ASN A 3 -21.18 -11.99 7.10
N LEU A 4 -20.45 -12.25 6.00
CA LEU A 4 -19.02 -12.52 6.04
C LEU A 4 -18.23 -11.26 6.43
N LEU A 5 -18.55 -10.13 5.83
CA LEU A 5 -17.89 -8.85 6.15
C LEU A 5 -18.14 -8.44 7.62
N THR A 6 -19.34 -8.66 8.14
CA THR A 6 -19.65 -8.39 9.54
C THR A 6 -18.83 -9.29 10.48
N ALA A 7 -18.72 -10.57 10.17
CA ALA A 7 -17.89 -11.50 10.94
C ALA A 7 -16.40 -11.11 10.90
N GLU A 8 -15.88 -10.71 9.73
CA GLU A 8 -14.51 -10.24 9.57
C GLU A 8 -14.24 -8.96 10.39
N ARG A 9 -15.18 -8.01 10.35
CA ARG A 9 -15.06 -6.76 11.14
C ARG A 9 -14.97 -7.06 12.64
N ILE A 10 -15.83 -7.93 13.18
CA ILE A 10 -15.81 -8.27 14.60
C ILE A 10 -14.51 -8.96 14.98
N LYS A 11 -14.04 -9.91 14.14
CA LYS A 11 -12.78 -10.61 14.34
C LYS A 11 -11.59 -9.67 14.35
N LEU A 12 -11.54 -8.74 13.40
CA LEU A 12 -10.45 -7.76 13.28
C LEU A 12 -10.39 -6.83 14.49
N LEU A 13 -11.51 -6.23 14.89
CA LEU A 13 -11.55 -5.29 16.02
C LEU A 13 -11.12 -5.93 17.35
N ARG A 14 -11.29 -7.25 17.49
CA ARG A 14 -10.85 -8.02 18.66
C ARG A 14 -9.39 -8.50 18.55
N SER A 15 -8.76 -8.36 17.41
CA SER A 15 -7.41 -8.84 17.16
C SER A 15 -6.36 -7.88 17.71
N LYS A 16 -5.48 -8.36 18.61
CA LYS A 16 -4.33 -7.59 19.07
C LYS A 16 -3.39 -7.16 17.92
N LYS A 17 -3.32 -7.95 16.84
CA LYS A 17 -2.48 -7.68 15.68
C LYS A 17 -2.92 -6.42 14.94
N LEU A 18 -4.23 -6.16 14.85
CA LEU A 18 -4.76 -4.93 14.25
C LEU A 18 -4.23 -3.71 15.02
N TRP A 19 -4.28 -3.75 16.33
CA TRP A 19 -3.82 -2.62 17.16
C TRP A 19 -2.31 -2.39 17.04
N ILE A 20 -1.50 -3.46 16.92
CA ILE A 20 -0.07 -3.35 16.65
C ILE A 20 0.17 -2.66 15.31
N VAL A 21 -0.53 -3.08 14.25
CA VAL A 21 -0.42 -2.48 12.91
C VAL A 21 -0.83 -1.01 12.94
N ILE A 22 -1.94 -0.66 13.58
CA ILE A 22 -2.38 0.72 13.73
C ILE A 22 -1.33 1.55 14.48
N SER A 23 -0.74 1.01 15.56
CA SER A 23 0.33 1.70 16.30
C SER A 23 1.54 1.99 15.42
N ILE A 24 1.96 1.03 14.60
CA ILE A 24 3.06 1.22 13.65
C ILE A 24 2.70 2.31 12.63
N LEU A 25 1.48 2.27 12.08
CA LEU A 25 1.01 3.26 11.10
C LEU A 25 0.88 4.67 11.68
N ILE A 26 0.72 4.82 12.99
CA ILE A 26 0.76 6.11 13.69
C ILE A 26 2.21 6.57 13.91
N LEU A 27 3.11 5.66 14.25
CA LEU A 27 4.51 5.99 14.55
C LEU A 27 5.30 6.36 13.28
N LEU A 28 4.98 5.77 12.13
CA LEU A 28 5.69 6.03 10.88
C LEU A 28 5.67 7.51 10.45
N PRO A 29 4.53 8.22 10.38
CA PRO A 29 4.51 9.65 10.04
C PRO A 29 5.30 10.50 11.05
N ILE A 30 5.21 10.17 12.33
CA ILE A 30 5.96 10.87 13.38
C ILE A 30 7.47 10.73 13.13
N TYR A 31 7.92 9.50 12.88
CA TYR A 31 9.31 9.23 12.53
C TYR A 31 9.76 10.04 11.29
N GLN A 32 8.93 10.09 10.26
CA GLN A 32 9.25 10.81 9.02
C GLN A 32 9.38 12.31 9.24
N VAL A 33 8.46 12.92 10.00
CA VAL A 33 8.51 14.36 10.33
C VAL A 33 9.78 14.67 11.12
N VAL A 34 10.11 13.86 12.13
CA VAL A 34 11.31 14.02 12.94
C VAL A 34 12.58 13.86 12.08
N ASN A 35 12.63 12.83 11.24
CA ASN A 35 13.76 12.59 10.36
C ASN A 35 13.95 13.73 9.35
N SER A 36 12.87 14.26 8.77
CA SER A 36 12.92 15.40 7.86
C SER A 36 13.46 16.66 8.58
N LYS A 37 13.03 16.91 9.81
CA LYS A 37 13.54 18.04 10.62
C LYS A 37 15.04 17.91 10.91
N ILE A 38 15.47 16.70 11.27
CA ILE A 38 16.89 16.40 11.50
C ILE A 38 17.70 16.63 10.21
N SER A 39 17.24 16.10 9.09
CA SER A 39 17.90 16.23 7.80
C SER A 39 18.03 17.69 7.35
N VAL A 40 17.00 18.51 7.55
CA VAL A 40 17.07 19.96 7.27
C VAL A 40 18.08 20.66 8.16
N ASN A 41 18.13 20.32 9.45
CA ASN A 41 19.05 20.98 10.40
C ASN A 41 20.52 20.62 10.17
N TYR A 42 20.79 19.39 9.72
CA TYR A 42 22.18 18.94 9.48
C TYR A 42 22.66 19.16 8.05
N GLY A 43 21.86 19.83 7.20
CA GLY A 43 22.27 20.20 5.83
C GLY A 43 22.61 19.00 4.96
N SER A 44 21.98 17.84 5.21
CA SER A 44 22.23 16.68 4.37
C SER A 44 21.74 16.96 2.95
N ASP A 45 22.61 16.76 1.95
CA ASP A 45 22.34 16.96 0.51
C ASP A 45 21.11 16.17 0.02
N LEU A 46 20.64 15.19 0.80
CA LEU A 46 19.43 14.41 0.56
C LEU A 46 18.15 15.24 0.63
N VAL A 47 18.15 16.39 1.30
CA VAL A 47 16.99 17.30 1.41
C VAL A 47 17.01 18.34 0.28
N GLN A 48 18.15 18.57 -0.35
CA GLN A 48 18.33 19.43 -1.51
C GLN A 48 18.02 18.71 -2.85
N ALA A 49 17.07 17.79 -2.88
CA ALA A 49 16.39 17.45 -4.13
C ALA A 49 15.64 18.71 -4.59
N LYS A 50 16.28 19.41 -5.39
CA LYS A 50 16.31 20.75 -5.95
C LYS A 50 15.07 21.63 -5.94
N ASP A 51 13.84 21.14 -5.68
CA ASP A 51 12.62 21.95 -5.88
C ASP A 51 11.43 21.62 -4.95
N THR A 52 11.57 20.77 -3.95
CA THR A 52 10.44 20.50 -3.02
C THR A 52 10.61 21.24 -1.71
N VAL A 53 9.87 22.32 -1.56
CA VAL A 53 9.73 23.00 -0.26
C VAL A 53 8.99 22.05 0.70
N ILE A 54 9.65 21.70 1.81
CA ILE A 54 9.05 20.84 2.84
C ILE A 54 8.12 21.69 3.70
N ASN A 55 6.83 21.46 3.60
CA ASN A 55 5.80 22.13 4.39
C ASN A 55 4.58 21.19 4.60
N GLY A 56 3.55 21.67 5.29
CA GLY A 56 2.34 20.89 5.52
C GLY A 56 1.57 20.58 4.26
N ALA A 57 1.54 21.49 3.29
CA ALA A 57 0.85 21.28 2.03
C ALA A 57 1.54 20.21 1.16
N THR A 58 2.87 20.13 1.22
CA THR A 58 3.65 19.05 0.58
C THR A 58 3.71 17.78 1.42
N GLY A 59 3.16 17.78 2.64
CA GLY A 59 3.16 16.63 3.54
C GLY A 59 2.50 15.38 2.94
N ILE A 60 1.50 15.54 2.06
CA ILE A 60 0.92 14.43 1.30
C ILE A 60 1.99 13.76 0.44
N LEU A 61 2.76 14.52 -0.34
CA LEU A 61 3.85 13.99 -1.18
C LEU A 61 4.93 13.33 -0.34
N MET A 62 5.26 13.90 0.82
CA MET A 62 6.25 13.30 1.72
C MET A 62 5.79 11.95 2.25
N MET A 63 4.49 11.75 2.47
CA MET A 63 3.93 10.45 2.83
C MET A 63 3.97 9.46 1.67
N GLU A 64 3.79 9.92 0.44
CA GLU A 64 3.86 9.10 -0.76
C GLU A 64 5.27 8.59 -1.04
N LYS A 65 6.27 9.44 -0.89
CA LYS A 65 7.69 9.04 -0.98
C LYS A 65 8.03 7.88 -0.05
N ASN A 66 7.28 7.70 1.02
CA ASN A 66 7.42 6.59 1.96
C ASN A 66 6.34 5.51 1.81
N GLY A 67 5.55 5.57 0.73
CA GLY A 67 4.51 4.58 0.41
C GLY A 67 5.06 3.16 0.35
N PHE A 68 6.30 3.00 -0.09
CA PHE A 68 7.00 1.72 -0.07
C PHE A 68 7.11 1.11 1.34
N THR A 69 7.40 1.91 2.37
CA THR A 69 7.48 1.45 3.76
C THR A 69 6.12 0.94 4.27
N ILE A 70 5.03 1.56 3.83
CA ILE A 70 3.67 1.13 4.18
C ILE A 70 3.40 -0.29 3.67
N LEU A 71 3.92 -0.63 2.49
CA LEU A 71 3.71 -1.95 1.89
C LEU A 71 4.24 -3.08 2.78
N PHE A 72 5.36 -2.89 3.47
CA PHE A 72 5.90 -3.90 4.40
C PHE A 72 4.97 -4.16 5.59
N VAL A 73 4.36 -3.13 6.12
CA VAL A 73 3.39 -3.26 7.22
C VAL A 73 2.12 -3.97 6.74
N ILE A 74 1.63 -3.59 5.56
CA ILE A 74 0.43 -4.17 4.96
C ILE A 74 0.66 -5.63 4.57
N CYS A 75 1.79 -5.97 3.95
CA CYS A 75 2.08 -7.35 3.54
C CYS A 75 2.18 -8.27 4.76
N ALA A 76 2.84 -7.83 5.84
CA ALA A 76 2.90 -8.58 7.08
C ALA A 76 1.49 -8.82 7.65
N PHE A 77 0.67 -7.75 7.74
CA PHE A 77 -0.69 -7.88 8.24
C PHE A 77 -1.53 -8.85 7.42
N ILE A 78 -1.53 -8.74 6.09
CA ILE A 78 -2.32 -9.60 5.19
C ILE A 78 -1.86 -11.06 5.30
N SER A 79 -0.56 -11.30 5.40
CA SER A 79 -0.01 -12.64 5.57
C SER A 79 -0.51 -13.30 6.86
N PHE A 80 -0.55 -12.57 7.97
CA PHE A 80 -1.16 -13.05 9.20
C PHE A 80 -2.67 -13.20 9.08
N PHE A 81 -3.35 -12.22 8.50
CA PHE A 81 -4.81 -12.17 8.40
C PHE A 81 -5.40 -13.34 7.60
N ILE A 82 -4.71 -13.75 6.52
CA ILE A 82 -5.15 -14.87 5.68
C ILE A 82 -4.55 -16.19 6.17
N GLY A 83 -3.24 -16.20 6.44
CA GLY A 83 -2.51 -17.42 6.78
C GLY A 83 -3.01 -18.08 8.07
N GLU A 84 -3.41 -17.30 9.10
CA GLU A 84 -4.02 -17.85 10.33
C GLU A 84 -5.29 -18.62 10.07
N GLU A 85 -6.09 -18.21 9.12
CA GLU A 85 -7.34 -18.87 8.84
C GLU A 85 -7.15 -20.24 8.19
N PHE A 86 -6.09 -20.37 7.39
CA PHE A 86 -5.68 -21.68 6.90
C PHE A 86 -5.13 -22.54 8.02
N GLN A 87 -4.26 -22.01 8.87
CA GLN A 87 -3.64 -22.77 9.96
C GLN A 87 -4.67 -23.21 11.02
N ASN A 88 -5.63 -22.35 11.34
CA ASN A 88 -6.69 -22.64 12.30
C ASN A 88 -7.90 -23.40 11.71
N GLY A 89 -7.87 -23.72 10.41
CA GLY A 89 -8.97 -24.43 9.75
C GLY A 89 -10.27 -23.63 9.62
N THR A 90 -10.29 -22.33 9.93
CA THR A 90 -11.51 -21.50 9.87
C THR A 90 -12.08 -21.37 8.47
N ILE A 91 -11.21 -21.38 7.44
CA ILE A 91 -11.62 -21.43 6.02
C ILE A 91 -12.42 -22.70 5.74
N ARG A 92 -11.92 -23.86 6.20
CA ARG A 92 -12.58 -25.15 6.01
C ARG A 92 -13.99 -25.14 6.61
N ASN A 93 -14.12 -24.62 7.83
CA ASN A 93 -15.41 -24.50 8.49
C ASN A 93 -16.37 -23.56 7.74
N ALA A 94 -15.89 -22.44 7.22
CA ALA A 94 -16.72 -21.50 6.46
C ALA A 94 -17.22 -22.12 5.14
N LEU A 95 -16.39 -22.90 4.45
CA LEU A 95 -16.75 -23.57 3.21
C LEU A 95 -17.68 -24.77 3.42
N SER A 96 -17.50 -25.53 4.50
CA SER A 96 -18.40 -26.64 4.86
C SER A 96 -19.83 -26.17 5.18
N LEU A 97 -19.98 -24.92 5.61
CA LEU A 97 -21.28 -24.26 5.80
C LEU A 97 -21.91 -23.75 4.49
N GLY A 98 -21.41 -24.19 3.32
CA GLY A 98 -21.97 -23.87 2.00
C GLY A 98 -21.59 -22.49 1.46
N ARG A 99 -20.57 -21.84 2.00
CA ARG A 99 -20.07 -20.57 1.44
C ARG A 99 -19.27 -20.80 0.17
N SER A 100 -19.57 -20.03 -0.91
CA SER A 100 -18.78 -20.12 -2.12
C SER A 100 -17.35 -19.60 -1.91
N ARG A 101 -16.38 -20.27 -2.51
CA ARG A 101 -14.95 -19.90 -2.44
C ARG A 101 -14.70 -18.48 -2.96
N THR A 102 -15.35 -18.12 -4.06
CA THR A 102 -15.25 -16.77 -4.65
C THR A 102 -15.74 -15.69 -3.70
N HIS A 103 -16.91 -15.87 -3.05
CA HIS A 103 -17.39 -14.89 -2.08
C HIS A 103 -16.49 -14.78 -0.86
N TYR A 104 -15.90 -15.90 -0.46
CA TYR A 104 -14.94 -15.89 0.65
C TYR A 104 -13.67 -15.11 0.29
N TYR A 105 -13.08 -15.37 -0.89
CA TYR A 105 -11.91 -14.63 -1.39
C TYR A 105 -12.21 -13.12 -1.49
N LEU A 106 -13.32 -12.76 -2.11
CA LEU A 106 -13.74 -11.36 -2.24
C LEU A 106 -13.94 -10.67 -0.89
N SER A 107 -14.52 -11.38 0.10
CA SER A 107 -14.68 -10.79 1.44
C SER A 107 -13.35 -10.45 2.09
N LYS A 108 -12.32 -11.29 1.88
CA LYS A 108 -10.96 -11.03 2.38
C LYS A 108 -10.30 -9.86 1.66
N LEU A 109 -10.42 -9.81 0.34
CA LEU A 109 -9.90 -8.70 -0.44
C LEU A 109 -10.53 -7.36 -0.03
N VAL A 110 -11.86 -7.31 0.07
CA VAL A 110 -12.59 -6.10 0.49
C VAL A 110 -12.18 -5.68 1.91
N THR A 111 -12.07 -6.63 2.83
CA THR A 111 -11.66 -6.33 4.21
C THR A 111 -10.21 -5.81 4.27
N ALA A 112 -9.29 -6.43 3.54
CA ALA A 112 -7.90 -5.96 3.45
C ALA A 112 -7.81 -4.57 2.78
N SER A 113 -8.61 -4.32 1.74
CA SER A 113 -8.69 -3.01 1.06
C SER A 113 -9.19 -1.91 1.99
N LEU A 114 -10.27 -2.17 2.73
CA LEU A 114 -10.80 -1.19 3.68
C LEU A 114 -9.82 -0.90 4.81
N LEU A 115 -9.13 -1.91 5.31
CA LEU A 115 -8.12 -1.71 6.35
C LEU A 115 -6.93 -0.92 5.84
N SER A 116 -6.43 -1.22 4.64
CA SER A 116 -5.35 -0.45 4.02
C SER A 116 -5.76 1.00 3.76
N LEU A 117 -7.02 1.25 3.35
CA LEU A 117 -7.56 2.60 3.19
C LEU A 117 -7.52 3.38 4.50
N VAL A 118 -8.00 2.78 5.58
CA VAL A 118 -7.96 3.41 6.92
C VAL A 118 -6.52 3.70 7.32
N GLY A 119 -5.60 2.78 7.08
CA GLY A 119 -4.17 2.97 7.36
C GLY A 119 -3.56 4.13 6.58
N VAL A 120 -3.83 4.23 5.28
CA VAL A 120 -3.34 5.32 4.43
C VAL A 120 -3.95 6.66 4.85
N ILE A 121 -5.24 6.70 5.19
CA ILE A 121 -5.91 7.92 5.71
C ILE A 121 -5.22 8.40 6.99
N ILE A 122 -5.00 7.50 7.96
CA ILE A 122 -4.34 7.83 9.23
C ILE A 122 -2.95 8.41 8.96
N MET A 123 -2.15 7.74 8.13
CA MET A 123 -0.79 8.19 7.81
C MET A 123 -0.78 9.54 7.10
N THR A 124 -1.67 9.74 6.11
CA THR A 124 -1.73 10.99 5.35
C THR A 124 -2.14 12.16 6.26
N ILE A 125 -3.18 11.98 7.08
CA ILE A 125 -3.64 13.02 8.00
C ILE A 125 -2.55 13.37 9.02
N LEU A 126 -1.96 12.37 9.67
CA LEU A 126 -0.90 12.59 10.66
C LEU A 126 0.36 13.20 10.03
N GLY A 127 0.67 12.81 8.79
CA GLY A 127 1.76 13.39 8.02
C GLY A 127 1.54 14.87 7.75
N VAL A 128 0.39 15.23 7.16
CA VAL A 128 0.05 16.64 6.87
C VAL A 128 0.05 17.47 8.14
N ILE A 129 -0.56 17.00 9.22
CA ILE A 129 -0.56 17.68 10.51
C ILE A 129 0.85 17.84 11.06
N GLY A 130 1.64 16.78 11.08
CA GLY A 130 3.00 16.77 11.60
C GLY A 130 3.92 17.75 10.84
N PHE A 131 3.89 17.71 9.50
CA PHE A 131 4.65 18.67 8.68
C PHE A 131 4.14 20.11 8.87
N SER A 132 2.84 20.32 8.99
CA SER A 132 2.27 21.65 9.23
C SER A 132 2.70 22.25 10.58
N VAL A 133 2.79 21.44 11.63
CA VAL A 133 3.23 21.88 12.96
C VAL A 133 4.72 22.23 12.98
N VAL A 134 5.55 21.48 12.25
CA VAL A 134 7.02 21.63 12.28
C VAL A 134 7.52 22.68 11.29
N PHE A 135 6.92 22.76 10.09
CA PHE A 135 7.41 23.59 8.98
C PHE A 135 6.41 24.65 8.51
N GLY A 136 5.22 24.72 9.14
CA GLY A 136 4.11 25.57 8.68
C GLY A 136 3.33 24.89 7.53
N PHE A 137 2.10 25.34 7.28
CA PHE A 137 1.27 24.74 6.22
C PHE A 137 1.80 25.06 4.83
N GLY A 138 2.19 26.31 4.56
CA GLY A 138 2.79 26.76 3.31
C GLY A 138 1.88 26.57 2.08
N GLU A 139 2.50 26.67 0.90
CA GLU A 139 1.86 26.50 -0.40
C GLU A 139 2.63 25.48 -1.24
N VAL A 140 1.96 24.87 -2.22
CA VAL A 140 2.59 24.00 -3.21
C VAL A 140 2.79 24.80 -4.49
N ALA A 141 4.02 24.93 -4.94
CA ALA A 141 4.37 25.70 -6.13
C ALA A 141 3.60 25.20 -7.37
N GLY A 142 2.95 26.15 -8.08
CA GLY A 142 2.22 25.86 -9.32
C GLY A 142 0.83 25.25 -9.14
N ILE A 143 0.32 25.12 -7.90
CA ILE A 143 -1.01 24.57 -7.62
C ILE A 143 -1.95 25.66 -7.12
N THR A 144 -3.00 25.93 -7.91
CA THR A 144 -4.04 26.91 -7.56
C THR A 144 -5.14 26.31 -6.68
N ASN A 145 -5.42 25.00 -6.82
CA ASN A 145 -6.48 24.33 -6.06
C ASN A 145 -5.88 23.13 -5.29
N TYR A 146 -5.51 23.39 -4.04
CA TYR A 146 -4.92 22.38 -3.17
C TYR A 146 -5.81 21.17 -2.93
N LEU A 147 -7.14 21.35 -2.77
CA LEU A 147 -8.04 20.23 -2.51
C LEU A 147 -8.11 19.25 -3.68
N SER A 148 -8.17 19.78 -4.91
CA SER A 148 -8.16 18.93 -6.12
C SER A 148 -6.84 18.15 -6.24
N TYR A 149 -5.73 18.82 -5.99
CA TYR A 149 -4.41 18.21 -5.97
C TYR A 149 -4.31 17.11 -4.90
N ALA A 150 -4.62 17.42 -3.66
CA ALA A 150 -4.57 16.48 -2.54
C ALA A 150 -5.46 15.24 -2.79
N THR A 151 -6.66 15.43 -3.34
CA THR A 151 -7.57 14.33 -3.66
C THR A 151 -7.02 13.43 -4.77
N LYS A 152 -6.45 14.01 -5.83
CA LYS A 152 -5.84 13.24 -6.93
C LYS A 152 -4.65 12.44 -6.43
N THR A 153 -3.76 13.08 -5.70
CA THR A 153 -2.55 12.49 -5.14
C THR A 153 -2.88 11.35 -4.19
N PHE A 154 -3.78 11.59 -3.21
CA PHE A 154 -4.25 10.55 -2.31
C PHE A 154 -4.93 9.38 -3.04
N GLY A 155 -5.78 9.68 -4.03
CA GLY A 155 -6.48 8.65 -4.80
C GLY A 155 -5.52 7.75 -5.58
N THR A 156 -4.49 8.32 -6.18
CA THR A 156 -3.46 7.58 -6.91
C THR A 156 -2.62 6.72 -5.98
N LEU A 157 -2.16 7.30 -4.86
CA LEU A 157 -1.42 6.58 -3.84
C LEU A 157 -2.21 5.36 -3.34
N TYR A 158 -3.47 5.59 -2.97
CA TYR A 158 -4.31 4.49 -2.48
C TYR A 158 -4.52 3.42 -3.56
N LEU A 159 -4.68 3.81 -4.82
CA LEU A 159 -4.86 2.86 -5.92
C LEU A 159 -3.62 1.99 -6.15
N LEU A 160 -2.42 2.57 -6.09
CA LEU A 160 -1.15 1.85 -6.15
C LEU A 160 -0.99 0.87 -4.96
N ILE A 161 -1.35 1.31 -3.76
CA ILE A 161 -1.33 0.44 -2.57
C ILE A 161 -2.35 -0.69 -2.69
N LEU A 162 -3.55 -0.40 -3.21
CA LEU A 162 -4.60 -1.40 -3.43
C LEU A 162 -4.19 -2.48 -4.43
N ALA A 163 -3.42 -2.12 -5.47
CA ALA A 163 -2.83 -3.07 -6.39
C ALA A 163 -1.93 -4.07 -5.64
N ASN A 164 -1.07 -3.59 -4.75
CA ASN A 164 -0.23 -4.43 -3.91
C ASN A 164 -1.02 -5.29 -2.92
N VAL A 165 -2.03 -4.71 -2.27
CA VAL A 165 -2.95 -5.44 -1.38
C VAL A 165 -3.56 -6.63 -2.10
N SER A 166 -3.98 -6.46 -3.36
CA SER A 166 -4.59 -7.53 -4.14
C SER A 166 -3.62 -8.68 -4.43
N ILE A 167 -2.34 -8.37 -4.66
CA ILE A 167 -1.27 -9.37 -4.84
C ILE A 167 -0.98 -10.09 -3.52
N TYR A 168 -0.87 -9.38 -2.40
CA TYR A 168 -0.61 -10.00 -1.10
C TYR A 168 -1.75 -10.93 -0.68
N VAL A 169 -3.00 -10.55 -0.96
CA VAL A 169 -4.16 -11.43 -0.75
C VAL A 169 -4.03 -12.68 -1.63
N MET A 170 -3.70 -12.53 -2.90
CA MET A 170 -3.47 -13.66 -3.81
C MET A 170 -2.37 -14.59 -3.28
N ILE A 171 -1.22 -14.06 -2.89
CA ILE A 171 -0.11 -14.83 -2.32
C ILE A 171 -0.55 -15.57 -1.05
N GLY A 172 -1.31 -14.91 -0.16
CA GLY A 172 -1.84 -15.53 1.06
C GLY A 172 -2.70 -16.76 0.79
N PHE A 173 -3.59 -16.68 -0.22
CA PHE A 173 -4.43 -17.79 -0.62
C PHE A 173 -3.66 -18.91 -1.35
N LEU A 174 -2.62 -18.57 -2.10
CA LEU A 174 -1.77 -19.55 -2.78
C LEU A 174 -0.91 -20.35 -1.80
N THR A 175 -0.30 -19.68 -0.84
CA THR A 175 0.66 -20.26 0.09
C THR A 175 0.03 -20.98 1.28
N LYS A 176 -1.18 -20.55 1.69
CA LYS A 176 -1.95 -21.14 2.81
C LYS A 176 -1.18 -21.20 4.14
N ASN A 177 -0.09 -20.48 4.26
CA ASN A 177 0.80 -20.50 5.42
C ASN A 177 1.30 -19.09 5.71
N ILE A 178 1.30 -18.69 7.00
CA ILE A 178 1.70 -17.34 7.43
C ILE A 178 3.14 -17.04 7.01
N GLY A 179 4.08 -17.90 7.38
CA GLY A 179 5.51 -17.67 7.14
C GLY A 179 5.84 -17.61 5.67
N ILE A 180 5.33 -18.56 4.89
CA ILE A 180 5.57 -18.62 3.43
C ILE A 180 4.93 -17.41 2.74
N SER A 181 3.70 -17.04 3.13
CA SER A 181 3.02 -15.86 2.60
C SER A 181 3.81 -14.58 2.87
N LEU A 182 4.32 -14.42 4.09
CA LEU A 182 5.10 -13.26 4.49
C LEU A 182 6.40 -13.16 3.67
N VAL A 183 7.13 -14.26 3.55
CA VAL A 183 8.40 -14.30 2.79
C VAL A 183 8.16 -13.97 1.32
N TRP A 184 7.15 -14.59 0.67
CA TRP A 184 6.86 -14.33 -0.74
C TRP A 184 6.33 -12.92 -0.99
N SER A 185 5.49 -12.38 -0.11
CA SER A 185 5.00 -11.00 -0.23
C SER A 185 6.14 -9.99 -0.05
N PHE A 186 7.03 -10.24 0.90
CA PHE A 186 8.21 -9.40 1.15
C PHE A 186 9.18 -9.45 -0.03
N LEU A 187 9.50 -10.66 -0.51
CA LEU A 187 10.38 -10.86 -1.65
C LEU A 187 9.81 -10.21 -2.92
N TYR A 188 8.52 -10.39 -3.17
CA TYR A 188 7.82 -9.72 -4.27
C TYR A 188 8.00 -8.20 -4.19
N THR A 189 7.69 -7.59 -3.04
CA THR A 189 7.79 -6.14 -2.84
C THR A 189 9.21 -5.63 -3.08
N ILE A 190 10.23 -6.31 -2.54
CA ILE A 190 11.63 -5.93 -2.75
C ILE A 190 12.03 -6.09 -4.22
N MET A 191 11.72 -7.22 -4.84
CA MET A 191 12.10 -7.48 -6.22
C MET A 191 11.48 -6.48 -7.19
N THR A 192 10.19 -6.18 -7.04
CA THR A 192 9.49 -5.24 -7.92
C THR A 192 9.85 -3.78 -7.67
N ALA A 193 10.32 -3.44 -6.49
CA ALA A 193 10.78 -2.08 -6.21
C ALA A 193 12.21 -1.81 -6.68
N PHE A 194 13.10 -2.79 -6.61
CA PHE A 194 14.54 -2.56 -6.85
C PHE A 194 15.05 -3.11 -8.19
N VAL A 195 14.45 -4.21 -8.72
CA VAL A 195 14.92 -4.80 -9.98
C VAL A 195 14.52 -3.96 -11.20
N PRO A 196 13.27 -3.53 -11.38
CA PRO A 196 12.89 -2.78 -12.58
C PRO A 196 13.67 -1.47 -12.77
N PRO A 197 13.98 -0.70 -11.72
CA PRO A 197 14.77 0.52 -11.86
C PRO A 197 16.17 0.33 -12.45
N VAL A 198 16.75 -0.86 -12.33
CA VAL A 198 18.03 -1.16 -12.98
C VAL A 198 17.93 -1.02 -14.50
N PHE A 199 16.74 -1.30 -15.06
CA PHE A 199 16.46 -1.17 -16.48
C PHE A 199 16.32 0.27 -16.97
N LEU A 200 16.18 1.26 -16.07
CA LEU A 200 16.15 2.68 -16.45
C LEU A 200 17.40 3.13 -17.19
N GLN A 201 18.53 2.47 -16.94
CA GLN A 201 19.80 2.75 -17.61
C GLN A 201 19.87 2.22 -19.04
N THR A 202 18.91 1.38 -19.43
CA THR A 202 18.88 0.71 -20.74
C THR A 202 17.71 1.29 -21.55
N GLU A 203 17.98 1.98 -22.64
CA GLU A 203 16.94 2.65 -23.45
C GLU A 203 15.80 1.71 -23.91
N HIS A 204 16.13 0.48 -24.26
CA HIS A 204 15.15 -0.49 -24.73
C HIS A 204 14.20 -0.99 -23.64
N PHE A 205 14.60 -1.01 -22.39
CA PHE A 205 13.84 -1.60 -21.28
C PHE A 205 13.33 -0.60 -20.26
N LYS A 206 13.58 0.71 -20.43
CA LYS A 206 13.13 1.72 -19.48
C LYS A 206 11.61 1.70 -19.21
N HIS A 207 10.81 1.30 -20.20
CA HIS A 207 9.36 1.19 -20.05
C HIS A 207 8.93 0.07 -19.10
N VAL A 208 9.73 -1.00 -18.98
CA VAL A 208 9.42 -2.14 -18.08
C VAL A 208 9.42 -1.69 -16.61
N THR A 209 10.22 -0.68 -16.29
CA THR A 209 10.30 -0.12 -14.94
C THR A 209 8.94 0.33 -14.42
N PHE A 210 8.10 0.86 -15.29
CA PHE A 210 6.79 1.41 -14.94
C PHE A 210 5.64 0.41 -15.08
N TRP A 211 5.91 -0.89 -15.20
CA TRP A 211 4.89 -1.93 -15.19
C TRP A 211 4.49 -2.38 -13.77
N PHE A 212 5.20 -1.90 -12.75
CA PHE A 212 5.00 -2.30 -11.37
C PHE A 212 4.57 -1.11 -10.52
N SER A 213 3.53 -1.32 -9.69
CA SER A 213 3.00 -0.29 -8.78
C SER A 213 4.02 0.13 -7.71
N GLU A 214 4.88 -0.80 -7.27
CA GLU A 214 5.94 -0.55 -6.30
C GLU A 214 7.00 0.40 -6.83
N THR A 215 7.28 0.33 -8.11
CA THR A 215 8.24 1.23 -8.75
C THR A 215 7.78 2.69 -8.65
N PHE A 216 6.50 2.94 -8.89
CA PHE A 216 5.95 4.28 -8.71
C PHE A 216 6.01 4.76 -7.25
N LEU A 217 5.80 3.86 -6.28
CA LEU A 217 5.89 4.20 -4.86
C LEU A 217 7.32 4.42 -4.36
N ASN A 218 8.29 3.81 -5.00
CA ASN A 218 9.71 3.91 -4.63
C ASN A 218 10.43 5.03 -5.42
N TYR A 219 10.17 5.11 -6.72
CA TYR A 219 10.64 6.17 -7.60
C TYR A 219 9.58 7.26 -7.65
N SER A 220 9.69 8.19 -6.76
CA SER A 220 8.76 9.29 -6.66
C SER A 220 8.86 10.24 -7.86
N ASP A 221 8.15 9.94 -8.93
CA ASP A 221 7.71 10.95 -9.89
C ASP A 221 6.79 12.00 -9.20
N PHE A 222 6.48 11.76 -7.93
CA PHE A 222 5.83 12.72 -7.02
C PHE A 222 6.80 13.77 -6.46
N ALA A 223 8.03 13.84 -6.94
CA ALA A 223 9.00 14.83 -6.46
C ALA A 223 8.64 16.26 -6.85
N SER A 224 7.84 16.41 -7.90
CA SER A 224 7.32 17.70 -8.35
C SER A 224 5.80 17.65 -8.50
N PRO A 225 5.05 18.69 -8.05
CA PRO A 225 3.61 18.80 -8.29
C PRO A 225 3.23 18.77 -9.78
N VAL A 226 4.20 19.01 -10.66
CA VAL A 226 4.05 19.05 -12.11
C VAL A 226 4.12 17.67 -12.74
N ASP A 227 4.72 16.69 -12.09
CA ASP A 227 4.95 15.33 -12.62
C ASP A 227 3.78 14.36 -12.44
N ILE A 228 2.58 14.85 -12.18
CA ILE A 228 1.36 14.05 -12.35
C ILE A 228 1.12 13.71 -13.85
N ALA A 229 2.08 13.98 -14.71
CA ALA A 229 2.03 13.58 -16.12
C ALA A 229 1.86 12.05 -16.31
N ARG A 230 2.33 11.23 -15.35
CA ARG A 230 2.17 9.77 -15.38
C ARG A 230 0.95 9.24 -14.64
N PHE A 231 0.08 10.12 -14.18
CA PHE A 231 -1.17 9.73 -13.52
C PHE A 231 -1.97 8.68 -14.29
N PRO A 232 -2.19 8.79 -15.62
CA PRO A 232 -2.91 7.78 -16.39
C PRO A 232 -2.21 6.42 -16.37
N GLU A 233 -0.87 6.39 -16.42
CA GLU A 233 -0.08 5.16 -16.37
C GLU A 233 -0.20 4.48 -15.00
N MET A 234 -0.12 5.24 -13.92
CA MET A 234 -0.28 4.73 -12.55
C MET A 234 -1.65 4.09 -12.34
N VAL A 235 -2.71 4.75 -12.81
CA VAL A 235 -4.08 4.24 -12.75
C VAL A 235 -4.22 2.96 -13.57
N LEU A 236 -3.71 2.94 -14.80
CA LEU A 236 -3.79 1.80 -15.70
C LEU A 236 -3.06 0.59 -15.13
N VAL A 237 -1.81 0.76 -14.69
CA VAL A 237 -1.02 -0.31 -14.08
C VAL A 237 -1.70 -0.86 -12.83
N SER A 238 -2.23 0.01 -11.97
CA SER A 238 -2.96 -0.43 -10.76
C SER A 238 -4.19 -1.26 -11.09
N ILE A 239 -5.02 -0.82 -12.05
CA ILE A 239 -6.23 -1.54 -12.46
C ILE A 239 -5.88 -2.89 -13.06
N ILE A 240 -4.90 -2.95 -13.97
CA ILE A 240 -4.46 -4.20 -14.59
C ILE A 240 -3.95 -5.16 -13.51
N THR A 241 -3.13 -4.68 -12.59
CA THR A 241 -2.58 -5.49 -11.49
C THR A 241 -3.69 -6.05 -10.60
N ILE A 242 -4.68 -5.23 -10.22
CA ILE A 242 -5.84 -5.68 -9.43
C ILE A 242 -6.63 -6.75 -10.18
N MET A 243 -6.94 -6.53 -11.46
CA MET A 243 -7.71 -7.48 -12.26
C MET A 243 -6.99 -8.82 -12.44
N LEU A 244 -5.69 -8.78 -12.72
CA LEU A 244 -4.89 -10.00 -12.89
C LEU A 244 -4.77 -10.77 -11.57
N SER A 245 -4.42 -10.12 -10.48
CA SER A 245 -4.26 -10.77 -9.17
C SER A 245 -5.58 -11.34 -8.65
N LEU A 246 -6.69 -10.61 -8.84
CA LEU A 246 -8.03 -11.07 -8.47
C LEU A 246 -8.43 -12.30 -9.33
N GLY A 247 -8.27 -12.22 -10.64
CA GLY A 247 -8.60 -13.32 -11.55
C GLY A 247 -7.81 -14.58 -11.24
N LEU A 248 -6.49 -14.46 -11.14
CA LEU A 248 -5.59 -15.58 -10.80
C LEU A 248 -5.88 -16.13 -9.41
N GLY A 249 -6.05 -15.25 -8.40
CA GLY A 249 -6.32 -15.66 -7.03
C GLY A 249 -7.62 -16.48 -6.90
N ILE A 250 -8.70 -16.06 -7.55
CA ILE A 250 -9.97 -16.78 -7.57
C ILE A 250 -9.82 -18.11 -8.32
N LEU A 251 -9.18 -18.12 -9.49
CA LEU A 251 -8.99 -19.33 -10.29
C LEU A 251 -8.22 -20.40 -9.51
N PHE A 252 -7.10 -20.04 -8.90
CA PHE A 252 -6.31 -20.95 -8.09
C PHE A 252 -7.06 -21.42 -6.84
N PHE A 253 -7.71 -20.52 -6.13
CA PHE A 253 -8.45 -20.88 -4.91
C PHE A 253 -9.61 -21.82 -5.20
N ASN A 254 -10.30 -21.68 -6.35
CA ASN A 254 -11.38 -22.57 -6.75
C ASN A 254 -10.89 -23.99 -7.12
N ARG A 255 -9.67 -24.11 -7.65
CA ARG A 255 -9.09 -25.39 -8.08
C ARG A 255 -8.31 -26.12 -6.99
N THR A 256 -7.98 -25.45 -5.91
CA THR A 256 -7.10 -26.00 -4.88
C THR A 256 -7.89 -26.77 -3.83
N ASP A 257 -7.44 -27.98 -3.47
CA ASP A 257 -7.99 -28.73 -2.37
C ASP A 257 -7.65 -28.09 -1.01
N ILE A 258 -8.65 -27.98 -0.17
CA ILE A 258 -8.53 -27.47 1.20
C ILE A 258 -8.60 -28.70 2.11
N LYS A 259 -7.41 -29.26 2.38
CA LYS A 259 -7.26 -30.37 3.33
C LYS A 259 -7.41 -29.89 4.76
#